data_1e76168e4bc6b8d00838006235ef7628
#
_entry.id   1e76168e4bc6b8d00838006235ef7628
#
_cell.length_a   1.000
_cell.length_b   1.000
_cell.length_c   1.000
_cell.angle_alpha   90.00
_cell.angle_beta   90.00
_cell.angle_gamma   90.00
#
_symmetry.space_group_name_H-M   'P 1'
#
loop_
_entity.id
_entity.type
_entity.pdbx_description
1 polymer ?
#
loop_
_entity_poly.entity_id
_entity_poly.type
_entity_poly.pdbx_seq_one_letter_code
_entity_poly.pdbx_strand_id
1 'polypeptide(L)'
;MILEYINAALEHARYEIIEDDEPYYGEIPELSGVFATGRTLEECRRNLAGVIDEWLIIRLRRGLPIPPIAGRTVGEIVRVDTGAGA
;
A
#
# COMPACT_ATOMS: atom_id res chain seq x y z
N MET A 1 -4.41 3.42 11.51
CA MET A 1 -5.47 2.58 10.94
C MET A 1 -5.12 2.28 9.51
N ILE A 2 -5.89 2.81 8.55
CA ILE A 2 -5.52 2.66 7.14
C ILE A 2 -4.13 3.23 6.89
N LEU A 3 -3.82 4.36 7.50
CA LEU A 3 -2.50 4.96 7.38
C LEU A 3 -1.40 4.04 7.89
N GLU A 4 -1.64 3.32 8.97
CA GLU A 4 -0.67 2.36 9.49
C GLU A 4 -0.42 1.22 8.50
N TYR A 5 -1.48 0.77 7.83
CA TYR A 5 -1.35 -0.25 6.80
C TYR A 5 -0.52 0.27 5.62
N ILE A 6 -0.82 1.48 5.15
CA ILE A 6 -0.08 2.10 4.06
C ILE A 6 1.39 2.26 4.42
N ASN A 7 1.68 2.71 5.63
CA ASN A 7 3.05 2.87 6.08
C ASN A 7 3.78 1.53 6.14
N ALA A 8 3.13 0.49 6.64
CA ALA A 8 3.70 -0.85 6.67
C ALA A 8 3.97 -1.37 5.26
N ALA A 9 3.04 -1.13 4.34
CA ALA A 9 3.22 -1.52 2.95
C ALA A 9 4.42 -0.81 2.33
N LEU A 10 4.55 0.49 2.56
CA LEU A 10 5.68 1.26 2.04
C LEU A 10 7.02 0.78 2.59
N GLU A 11 7.05 0.31 3.83
CA GLU A 11 8.26 -0.27 4.41
C GLU A 11 8.68 -1.56 3.70
N HIS A 12 7.71 -2.28 3.12
CA HIS A 12 7.97 -3.50 2.38
C HIS A 12 8.20 -3.25 0.89
N ALA A 13 8.13 -2.00 0.45
CA ALA A 13 8.31 -1.67 -0.95
C ALA A 13 9.71 -2.04 -1.44
N ARG A 14 9.77 -2.47 -2.68
CA ARG A 14 11.03 -2.72 -3.38
C ARG A 14 11.17 -1.69 -4.49
N TYR A 15 12.34 -1.10 -4.57
CA TYR A 15 12.61 -0.08 -5.57
C TYR A 15 13.73 -0.53 -6.48
N GLU A 16 13.62 -0.15 -7.76
CA GLU A 16 14.70 -0.40 -8.73
C GLU A 16 14.74 0.74 -9.73
N ILE A 17 15.85 0.84 -10.42
CA ILE A 17 16.03 1.85 -11.46
C ILE A 17 15.81 1.17 -12.80
N ILE A 18 14.90 1.72 -13.59
CA ILE A 18 14.56 1.19 -14.90
C ILE A 18 14.91 2.22 -15.98
N GLU A 19 14.95 1.79 -17.23
CA GLU A 19 15.16 2.70 -18.35
C GLU A 19 13.84 3.29 -18.76
N ASP A 20 13.53 4.47 -18.21
CA ASP A 20 12.28 5.17 -18.47
C ASP A 20 12.45 6.64 -18.11
N ASP A 21 11.53 7.49 -18.58
CA ASP A 21 11.53 8.92 -18.23
C ASP A 21 11.34 9.09 -16.73
N GLU A 22 10.64 8.16 -16.10
CA GLU A 22 10.54 8.07 -14.65
C GLU A 22 11.31 6.84 -14.22
N PRO A 23 12.61 6.98 -13.95
CA PRO A 23 13.48 5.83 -13.78
C PRO A 23 13.32 5.08 -12.46
N TYR A 24 12.69 5.68 -11.48
CA TYR A 24 12.48 4.99 -10.21
C TYR A 24 11.18 4.21 -10.25
N TYR A 25 11.27 2.92 -10.00
CA TYR A 25 10.14 2.01 -9.98
C TYR A 25 10.02 1.42 -8.60
N GLY A 26 8.81 1.43 -8.04
CA GLY A 26 8.55 0.83 -6.74
C GLY A 26 7.35 -0.10 -6.81
N GLU A 27 7.41 -1.18 -6.06
CA GLU A 27 6.31 -2.13 -5.98
C GLU A 27 6.16 -2.66 -4.56
N ILE A 28 4.99 -3.17 -4.26
CA ILE A 28 4.75 -3.86 -2.99
C ILE A 28 4.60 -5.34 -3.33
N PRO A 29 5.58 -6.19 -3.00
CA PRO A 29 5.54 -7.60 -3.39
C PRO A 29 4.30 -8.34 -2.90
N GLU A 30 3.79 -7.98 -1.74
CA GLU A 30 2.62 -8.63 -1.15
C GLU A 30 1.31 -8.22 -1.81
N LEU A 31 1.32 -7.13 -2.56
CA LEU A 31 0.11 -6.59 -3.18
C LEU A 31 0.24 -6.64 -4.70
N SER A 32 -0.39 -7.64 -5.30
CA SER A 32 -0.33 -7.84 -6.73
C SER A 32 -0.90 -6.62 -7.48
N GLY A 33 -0.12 -6.11 -8.44
CA GLY A 33 -0.55 -4.98 -9.25
C GLY A 33 -0.36 -3.61 -8.62
N VAL A 34 0.23 -3.53 -7.45
CA VAL A 34 0.49 -2.26 -6.78
C VAL A 34 1.93 -1.84 -7.06
N PHE A 35 2.09 -0.87 -7.94
CA PHE A 35 3.40 -0.34 -8.32
C PHE A 35 3.26 1.12 -8.74
N ALA A 36 4.37 1.82 -8.80
CA ALA A 36 4.41 3.20 -9.24
C ALA A 36 5.80 3.55 -9.74
N THR A 37 5.90 4.65 -10.47
CA THR A 37 7.18 5.18 -10.93
C THR A 37 7.31 6.63 -10.49
N GLY A 38 8.50 7.18 -10.63
CA GLY A 38 8.75 8.57 -10.33
C GLY A 38 10.08 9.01 -10.89
N ARG A 39 10.25 10.32 -11.00
CA ARG A 39 11.50 10.92 -11.47
C ARG A 39 12.56 10.91 -10.38
N THR A 40 12.13 10.85 -9.14
CA THR A 40 12.99 10.72 -7.98
C THR A 40 12.45 9.60 -7.11
N LEU A 41 13.27 9.10 -6.21
CA LEU A 41 12.84 8.06 -5.27
C LEU A 41 11.70 8.58 -4.39
N GLU A 42 11.79 9.81 -3.94
CA GLU A 42 10.77 10.43 -3.11
C GLU A 42 9.44 10.55 -3.85
N GLU A 43 9.48 10.98 -5.12
CA GLU A 43 8.28 11.07 -5.94
C GLU A 43 7.67 9.69 -6.16
N CYS A 44 8.49 8.68 -6.45
CA CYS A 44 8.04 7.31 -6.62
C CYS A 44 7.33 6.80 -5.36
N ARG A 45 7.92 7.04 -4.19
CA ARG A 45 7.32 6.63 -2.92
C ARG A 45 5.98 7.32 -2.68
N ARG A 46 5.89 8.59 -2.98
CA ARG A 46 4.65 9.37 -2.84
C ARG A 46 3.57 8.82 -3.79
N ASN A 47 3.94 8.56 -5.03
CA ASN A 47 3.01 7.99 -6.00
C ASN A 47 2.55 6.60 -5.59
N LEU A 48 3.46 5.80 -5.06
CA LEU A 48 3.15 4.46 -4.58
C LEU A 48 2.15 4.51 -3.42
N ALA A 49 2.32 5.45 -2.50
CA ALA A 49 1.37 5.63 -1.40
C ALA A 49 -0.03 5.92 -1.93
N GLY A 50 -0.14 6.77 -2.96
CA GLY A 50 -1.43 7.06 -3.59
C GLY A 50 -2.06 5.85 -4.24
N VAL A 51 -1.25 5.01 -4.88
CA VAL A 51 -1.72 3.78 -5.50
C VAL A 51 -2.26 2.81 -4.44
N ILE A 52 -1.56 2.67 -3.33
CA ILE A 52 -2.01 1.81 -2.23
C ILE A 52 -3.35 2.31 -1.68
N ASP A 53 -3.48 3.62 -1.51
CA ASP A 53 -4.70 4.22 -0.99
C ASP A 53 -5.89 3.92 -1.91
N GLU A 54 -5.74 4.15 -3.20
CA GLU A 54 -6.80 3.84 -4.17
C GLU A 54 -7.13 2.35 -4.21
N TRP A 55 -6.11 1.51 -4.16
CA TRP A 55 -6.28 0.07 -4.15
C TRP A 55 -7.10 -0.39 -2.93
N LEU A 56 -6.80 0.17 -1.75
CA LEU A 56 -7.55 -0.14 -0.54
C LEU A 56 -9.00 0.29 -0.64
N ILE A 57 -9.24 1.50 -1.15
CA ILE A 57 -10.60 2.02 -1.29
C ILE A 57 -11.44 1.11 -2.17
N ILE A 58 -10.89 0.69 -3.30
CA ILE A 58 -11.61 -0.19 -4.23
C ILE A 58 -11.92 -1.53 -3.56
N ARG A 59 -10.95 -2.11 -2.87
CA ARG A 59 -11.15 -3.39 -2.21
C ARG A 59 -12.17 -3.31 -1.09
N LEU A 60 -12.12 -2.27 -0.29
CA LEU A 60 -13.10 -2.07 0.78
C LEU A 60 -14.51 -1.90 0.22
N ARG A 61 -14.66 -1.14 -0.85
CA ARG A 61 -15.97 -0.93 -1.49
C ARG A 61 -16.55 -2.22 -2.07
N ARG A 62 -15.70 -3.08 -2.58
CA ARG A 62 -16.13 -4.33 -3.22
C ARG A 62 -16.14 -5.52 -2.27
N GLY A 63 -15.73 -5.32 -1.03
CA GLY A 63 -15.63 -6.41 -0.08
C GLY A 63 -14.57 -7.45 -0.45
N LEU A 64 -13.54 -7.03 -1.18
CA LEU A 64 -12.46 -7.93 -1.58
C LEU A 64 -11.46 -8.09 -0.44
N PRO A 65 -10.78 -9.25 -0.39
CA PRO A 65 -9.81 -9.48 0.68
C PRO A 65 -8.60 -8.55 0.56
N ILE A 66 -8.11 -8.13 1.71
CA ILE A 66 -6.91 -7.30 1.82
C ILE A 66 -5.85 -8.12 2.53
N PRO A 67 -4.75 -8.49 1.84
CA PRO A 67 -3.70 -9.29 2.46
C PRO A 67 -3.06 -8.56 3.63
N PRO A 68 -2.69 -9.27 4.69
CA PRO A 68 -1.96 -8.65 5.79
C PRO A 68 -0.54 -8.29 5.37
N ILE A 69 -0.01 -7.23 5.95
CA ILE A 69 1.37 -6.83 5.76
C ILE A 69 1.97 -6.64 7.14
N ALA A 70 3.12 -7.28 7.39
CA ALA A 70 3.78 -7.22 8.68
C ALA A 70 2.83 -7.59 9.83
N GLY A 71 1.95 -8.54 9.59
CA GLY A 71 0.99 -8.98 10.59
C GLY A 71 -0.19 -8.05 10.81
N ARG A 72 -0.30 -6.99 10.01
CA ARG A 72 -1.38 -6.00 10.15
C ARG A 72 -2.39 -6.19 9.03
N THR A 73 -3.66 -6.01 9.35
CA THR A 73 -4.73 -6.02 8.35
C THR A 73 -5.64 -4.83 8.60
N VAL A 74 -6.28 -4.36 7.55
CA VAL A 74 -7.26 -3.29 7.66
C VAL A 74 -8.49 -3.78 8.44
N GLY A 75 -8.88 -5.01 8.20
CA GLY A 75 -10.03 -5.61 8.90
C GLY A 75 -9.82 -5.69 10.40
N GLU A 76 -8.63 -6.07 10.83
CA GLU A 76 -8.31 -6.10 12.26
C GLU A 76 -8.34 -4.72 12.87
N ILE A 77 -7.77 -3.76 12.17
CA ILE A 77 -7.73 -2.38 12.65
C ILE A 77 -9.15 -1.84 12.81
N VAL A 78 -9.99 -2.06 11.80
CA VAL A 78 -11.37 -1.64 11.85
C VAL A 78 -12.12 -2.33 12.99
N ARG A 79 -11.85 -3.61 13.19
CA ARG A 79 -12.49 -4.37 14.27
C ARG A 79 -12.11 -3.81 15.64
N VAL A 80 -10.87 -3.45 15.82
CA VAL A 80 -10.41 -2.84 17.06
C VAL A 80 -11.13 -1.52 17.30
N ASP A 81 -11.31 -0.75 16.24
CA ASP A 81 -11.98 0.56 16.37
C ASP A 81 -13.46 0.43 16.68
N THR A 82 -14.12 -0.52 16.05
CA THR A 82 -15.58 -0.64 16.20
C THR A 82 -15.97 -1.54 17.34
N GLY A 83 -15.26 -2.62 17.46
CA GLY A 83 -15.62 -3.62 18.40
C GLY A 83 -14.71 -3.62 19.58
N ALA A 84 -13.92 -2.64 19.64
CA ALA A 84 -12.87 -2.65 20.61
C ALA A 84 -13.38 -3.09 21.93
N GLY A 85 -14.49 -2.67 22.16
CA GLY A 85 -15.08 -3.10 23.35
C GLY A 85 -15.50 -4.53 23.33
N ALA A 86 -15.57 -5.01 22.24
CA ALA A 86 -16.08 -6.35 22.12
C ALA A 86 -14.96 -7.35 22.26
#